data_4a563753e4591683d18624f871a97202
#
_entry.id   4a563753e4591683d18624f871a97202
#
_cell.length_a   1.000
_cell.length_b   1.000
_cell.length_c   1.000
_cell.angle_alpha   90.00
_cell.angle_beta   90.00
_cell.angle_gamma   90.00
#
_symmetry.space_group_name_H-M   'P 1'
#
loop_
_entity.id
_entity.type
_entity.pdbx_description
1 polymer ?
#
loop_
_entity_poly.entity_id
_entity_poly.type
_entity_poly.pdbx_seq_one_letter_code
_entity_poly.pdbx_strand_id
1 'polypeptide(L)'
;MIWRVRRVLTGHDAAGKSIVLMDGLAPNIKEMASMPGLALTDLWETKGAPARNAGSADNAARPVRLEPPKNGTILRIVEFPPDSQWRNRADARAAFDSIGAGHAPDTHSADPMMHKTATVDYIIVLKGEIYAIMDRGETLLKPGDILVQRGTNHSWSVRGTEPCIIAAILVSAAPLGAKRPARTAAKRPAKRPARQRARASVSPRAAARKRGKTGKR
;
A
#
# COMPACT_ATOMS: atom_id res chain seq x y z
N MET A 1 -15.18 21.76 -7.24
CA MET A 1 -15.81 20.77 -6.29
C MET A 1 -14.88 19.58 -6.24
N ILE A 2 -14.43 19.17 -5.06
CA ILE A 2 -13.48 18.06 -4.88
C ILE A 2 -14.14 16.72 -5.22
N TRP A 3 -13.40 15.84 -5.87
CA TRP A 3 -13.83 14.50 -6.21
C TRP A 3 -14.14 13.66 -4.96
N ARG A 4 -15.39 13.24 -4.81
CA ARG A 4 -15.85 12.44 -3.66
C ARG A 4 -15.82 10.96 -4.03
N VAL A 5 -14.94 10.21 -3.36
CA VAL A 5 -14.68 8.80 -3.64
C VAL A 5 -15.56 7.90 -2.77
N ARG A 6 -16.39 7.03 -3.37
CA ARG A 6 -16.99 5.92 -2.64
C ARG A 6 -15.93 4.87 -2.38
N ARG A 7 -15.79 4.49 -1.12
CA ARG A 7 -14.87 3.45 -0.64
C ARG A 7 -15.66 2.31 -0.01
N VAL A 8 -15.36 1.08 -0.42
CA VAL A 8 -15.91 -0.14 0.18
C VAL A 8 -14.76 -0.89 0.86
N LEU A 9 -14.90 -1.17 2.15
CA LEU A 9 -13.95 -1.99 2.91
C LEU A 9 -14.59 -3.33 3.25
N THR A 10 -13.86 -4.40 3.03
CA THR A 10 -14.24 -5.76 3.43
C THR A 10 -13.50 -6.16 4.70
N GLY A 11 -14.04 -7.12 5.41
CA GLY A 11 -13.42 -7.71 6.59
C GLY A 11 -14.09 -9.01 6.99
N HIS A 12 -14.01 -9.35 8.27
CA HIS A 12 -14.55 -10.60 8.80
C HIS A 12 -15.41 -10.34 10.04
N ASP A 13 -16.47 -11.08 10.18
CA ASP A 13 -17.28 -11.14 11.39
C ASP A 13 -16.59 -11.98 12.51
N ALA A 14 -17.25 -12.10 13.65
CA ALA A 14 -16.74 -12.89 14.79
C ALA A 14 -16.59 -14.40 14.47
N ALA A 15 -17.30 -14.91 13.46
CA ALA A 15 -17.20 -16.27 12.97
C ALA A 15 -16.17 -16.45 11.84
N GLY A 16 -15.44 -15.39 11.48
CA GLY A 16 -14.45 -15.40 10.41
C GLY A 16 -15.04 -15.37 8.99
N LYS A 17 -16.35 -15.05 8.85
CA LYS A 17 -17.00 -14.91 7.54
C LYS A 17 -16.69 -13.53 6.95
N SER A 18 -16.47 -13.49 5.64
CA SER A 18 -16.24 -12.24 4.93
C SER A 18 -17.49 -11.37 4.91
N ILE A 19 -17.35 -10.10 5.22
CA ILE A 19 -18.42 -9.10 5.22
C ILE A 19 -17.94 -7.79 4.62
N VAL A 20 -18.88 -6.94 4.23
CA VAL A 20 -18.58 -5.51 3.98
C VAL A 20 -18.61 -4.81 5.33
N LEU A 21 -17.48 -4.23 5.75
CA LEU A 21 -17.33 -3.47 7.00
C LEU A 21 -17.81 -2.03 6.85
N MET A 22 -17.45 -1.41 5.73
CA MET A 22 -17.78 -0.01 5.44
C MET A 22 -18.12 0.14 3.96
N ASP A 23 -19.15 0.91 3.67
CA ASP A 23 -19.57 1.30 2.32
C ASP A 23 -20.05 2.74 2.36
N GLY A 24 -19.34 3.66 1.71
CA GLY A 24 -19.70 5.07 1.72
C GLY A 24 -18.59 5.96 1.15
N LEU A 25 -18.77 7.26 1.27
CA LEU A 25 -17.77 8.23 0.86
C LEU A 25 -16.55 8.17 1.79
N ALA A 26 -15.35 8.16 1.22
CA ALA A 26 -14.10 8.20 1.97
C ALA A 26 -14.01 9.50 2.77
N PRO A 27 -13.84 9.45 4.10
CA PRO A 27 -13.89 10.65 4.94
C PRO A 27 -12.56 11.38 5.05
N ASN A 28 -11.44 10.71 4.78
CA ASN A 28 -10.10 11.24 5.02
C ASN A 28 -9.59 12.04 3.83
N ILE A 29 -10.08 13.26 3.68
CA ILE A 29 -9.76 14.22 2.62
C ILE A 29 -8.94 15.36 3.21
N LYS A 30 -7.81 15.69 2.58
CA LYS A 30 -7.01 16.88 2.85
C LYS A 30 -7.03 17.77 1.63
N GLU A 31 -7.74 18.89 1.72
CA GLU A 31 -7.64 19.98 0.77
C GLU A 31 -6.42 20.84 1.12
N MET A 32 -5.63 21.20 0.13
CA MET A 32 -4.38 21.92 0.33
C MET A 32 -4.65 23.43 0.32
N ALA A 33 -4.66 24.06 1.49
CA ALA A 33 -4.97 25.48 1.61
C ALA A 33 -4.00 26.39 0.81
N SER A 34 -2.73 26.01 0.73
CA SER A 34 -1.70 26.71 -0.05
C SER A 34 -1.74 26.42 -1.56
N MET A 35 -2.58 25.47 -2.00
CA MET A 35 -2.75 25.09 -3.40
C MET A 35 -4.21 24.79 -3.69
N PRO A 36 -5.04 25.81 -3.91
CA PRO A 36 -6.49 25.65 -4.09
C PRO A 36 -6.82 24.66 -5.22
N GLY A 37 -7.71 23.70 -4.94
CA GLY A 37 -8.10 22.64 -5.87
C GLY A 37 -7.26 21.39 -5.81
N LEU A 38 -6.07 21.41 -5.19
CA LEU A 38 -5.32 20.18 -4.89
C LEU A 38 -5.92 19.51 -3.67
N ALA A 39 -6.27 18.24 -3.81
CA ALA A 39 -6.80 17.44 -2.71
C ALA A 39 -6.23 16.01 -2.71
N LEU A 40 -5.99 15.49 -1.50
CA LEU A 40 -5.56 14.13 -1.27
C LEU A 40 -6.63 13.40 -0.45
N THR A 41 -7.12 12.27 -0.95
CA THR A 41 -8.06 11.40 -0.23
C THR A 41 -7.40 10.08 0.06
N ASP A 42 -6.99 9.85 1.32
CA ASP A 42 -6.42 8.57 1.72
C ASP A 42 -7.52 7.52 1.88
N LEU A 43 -7.39 6.42 1.17
CA LEU A 43 -8.37 5.33 1.14
C LEU A 43 -7.98 4.18 2.07
N TRP A 44 -6.69 3.87 2.17
CA TRP A 44 -6.18 2.80 3.03
C TRP A 44 -4.70 2.97 3.32
N GLU A 45 -4.28 2.39 4.46
CA GLU A 45 -2.88 2.30 4.83
C GLU A 45 -2.57 0.89 5.35
N THR A 46 -1.40 0.35 4.96
CA THR A 46 -0.80 -0.80 5.64
C THR A 46 0.44 -0.36 6.41
N LYS A 47 0.72 -1.01 7.55
CA LYS A 47 1.84 -0.63 8.45
C LYS A 47 3.00 -1.63 8.40
N GLY A 48 2.99 -2.53 7.43
CA GLY A 48 4.04 -3.55 7.27
C GLY A 48 3.77 -4.50 6.12
N ALA A 49 4.80 -5.30 5.79
CA ALA A 49 4.75 -6.40 4.85
C ALA A 49 5.31 -7.66 5.52
N PRO A 50 4.52 -8.76 5.71
CA PRO A 50 3.12 -8.87 5.29
C PRO A 50 2.17 -7.92 6.02
N ALA A 51 1.14 -7.43 5.32
CA ALA A 51 0.10 -6.59 5.90
C ALA A 51 -0.81 -7.39 6.83
N ARG A 52 -1.35 -6.73 7.85
CA ARG A 52 -2.34 -7.36 8.76
C ARG A 52 -3.74 -7.15 8.21
N ASN A 53 -4.50 -8.25 8.08
CA ASN A 53 -5.89 -8.25 7.62
C ASN A 53 -6.92 -8.33 8.76
N ALA A 54 -6.45 -8.41 10.02
CA ALA A 54 -7.34 -8.52 11.18
C ALA A 54 -7.78 -7.16 11.69
N GLY A 55 -8.99 -7.13 12.28
CA GLY A 55 -9.58 -5.95 12.89
C GLY A 55 -10.59 -5.24 11.99
N SER A 56 -11.33 -4.30 12.60
CA SER A 56 -12.39 -3.51 11.94
C SER A 56 -12.06 -2.02 11.88
N ALA A 57 -10.88 -1.61 12.37
CA ALA A 57 -10.47 -0.21 12.39
C ALA A 57 -10.23 0.32 10.98
N ASP A 58 -10.63 1.57 10.75
CA ASP A 58 -10.30 2.28 9.51
C ASP A 58 -8.84 2.78 9.56
N ASN A 59 -7.95 2.11 8.84
CA ASN A 59 -6.55 2.49 8.80
C ASN A 59 -6.28 3.82 8.09
N ALA A 60 -7.24 4.38 7.37
CA ALA A 60 -7.15 5.70 6.79
C ALA A 60 -7.58 6.81 7.76
N ALA A 61 -8.22 6.50 8.91
CA ALA A 61 -8.67 7.48 9.91
C ALA A 61 -7.48 8.08 10.69
N ARG A 62 -6.68 8.89 10.02
CA ARG A 62 -5.49 9.57 10.52
C ARG A 62 -5.21 10.83 9.71
N PRO A 63 -4.37 11.78 10.17
CA PRO A 63 -3.91 12.89 9.35
C PRO A 63 -3.26 12.39 8.05
N VAL A 64 -3.57 13.05 6.92
CA VAL A 64 -2.94 12.76 5.62
C VAL A 64 -1.46 13.10 5.71
N ARG A 65 -0.61 12.21 5.21
CA ARG A 65 0.83 12.40 5.11
C ARG A 65 1.34 11.93 3.75
N LEU A 66 2.47 12.47 3.29
CA LEU A 66 2.99 12.14 1.96
C LEU A 66 3.41 10.67 1.88
N GLU A 67 4.30 10.24 2.76
CA GLU A 67 4.94 8.92 2.70
C GLU A 67 4.20 7.88 3.55
N PRO A 68 4.18 6.60 3.10
CA PRO A 68 3.70 5.50 3.93
C PRO A 68 4.65 5.22 5.11
N PRO A 69 4.20 4.50 6.15
CA PRO A 69 5.10 4.02 7.18
C PRO A 69 6.11 3.03 6.60
N LYS A 70 7.25 2.88 7.27
CA LYS A 70 8.28 1.92 6.89
C LYS A 70 7.69 0.52 6.68
N ASN A 71 8.01 -0.09 5.54
CA ASN A 71 7.45 -1.37 5.07
C ASN A 71 5.93 -1.36 4.86
N GLY A 72 5.31 -0.21 4.78
CA GLY A 72 3.87 -0.07 4.57
C GLY A 72 3.52 0.50 3.20
N THR A 73 2.22 0.74 3.02
CA THR A 73 1.66 1.32 1.80
C THR A 73 0.61 2.37 2.12
N ILE A 74 0.38 3.30 1.21
CA ILE A 74 -0.81 4.17 1.20
C ILE A 74 -1.48 4.02 -0.15
N LEU A 75 -2.80 3.80 -0.14
CA LEU A 75 -3.67 3.95 -1.31
C LEU A 75 -4.40 5.29 -1.16
N ARG A 76 -4.30 6.16 -2.18
CA ARG A 76 -4.96 7.47 -2.20
C ARG A 76 -5.46 7.84 -3.58
N ILE A 77 -6.41 8.77 -3.58
CA ILE A 77 -6.77 9.55 -4.76
C ILE A 77 -6.13 10.93 -4.61
N VAL A 78 -5.58 11.45 -5.69
CA VAL A 78 -5.09 12.84 -5.77
C VAL A 78 -5.83 13.52 -6.89
N GLU A 79 -6.39 14.68 -6.59
CA GLU A 79 -6.98 15.61 -7.56
C GLU A 79 -6.02 16.76 -7.78
N PHE A 80 -5.57 16.92 -9.02
CA PHE A 80 -4.71 18.03 -9.43
C PHE A 80 -5.53 19.04 -10.22
N PRO A 81 -5.62 20.28 -9.76
CA PRO A 81 -6.26 21.35 -10.52
C PRO A 81 -5.39 21.76 -11.72
N PRO A 82 -5.98 22.40 -12.74
CA PRO A 82 -5.21 23.08 -13.79
C PRO A 82 -4.14 24.02 -13.23
N ASP A 83 -2.94 24.00 -13.80
CA ASP A 83 -1.81 24.83 -13.37
C ASP A 83 -2.15 26.33 -13.33
N SER A 84 -2.98 26.78 -14.25
CA SER A 84 -3.45 28.18 -14.32
C SER A 84 -4.18 28.65 -13.06
N GLN A 85 -4.75 27.75 -12.27
CA GLN A 85 -5.52 28.08 -11.08
C GLN A 85 -4.66 28.26 -9.82
N TRP A 86 -3.45 27.71 -9.79
CA TRP A 86 -2.67 27.65 -8.55
C TRP A 86 -1.18 27.97 -8.70
N ARG A 87 -0.53 27.62 -9.82
CA ARG A 87 0.94 27.57 -9.93
C ARG A 87 1.63 28.91 -9.59
N ASN A 88 1.02 30.04 -9.94
CA ASN A 88 1.54 31.37 -9.62
C ASN A 88 1.24 31.85 -8.19
N ARG A 89 0.46 31.09 -7.42
CA ARG A 89 -0.01 31.46 -6.07
C ARG A 89 0.39 30.42 -5.02
N ALA A 90 0.97 29.31 -5.45
CA ALA A 90 1.28 28.20 -4.58
C ALA A 90 2.42 28.52 -3.64
N ASP A 91 2.25 28.21 -2.37
CA ASP A 91 3.33 27.99 -1.44
C ASP A 91 3.61 26.47 -1.36
N ALA A 92 4.51 26.00 -2.21
CA ALA A 92 4.88 24.59 -2.28
C ALA A 92 5.43 24.08 -0.95
N ARG A 93 6.23 24.89 -0.24
CA ARG A 93 6.78 24.51 1.05
C ARG A 93 5.67 24.30 2.09
N ALA A 94 4.75 25.26 2.21
CA ALA A 94 3.62 25.13 3.13
C ALA A 94 2.73 23.93 2.75
N ALA A 95 2.58 23.62 1.44
CA ALA A 95 1.85 22.45 1.00
C ALA A 95 2.50 21.16 1.53
N PHE A 96 3.79 20.95 1.28
CA PHE A 96 4.52 19.77 1.75
C PHE A 96 4.58 19.69 3.29
N ASP A 97 4.81 20.80 3.98
CA ASP A 97 4.83 20.85 5.44
C ASP A 97 3.48 20.40 6.03
N SER A 98 2.36 20.77 5.40
CA SER A 98 1.01 20.43 5.87
C SER A 98 0.67 18.95 5.84
N ILE A 99 1.49 18.14 5.14
CA ILE A 99 1.40 16.67 5.04
C ILE A 99 2.67 15.99 5.58
N GLY A 100 3.43 16.70 6.43
CA GLY A 100 4.61 16.17 7.10
C GLY A 100 5.79 15.84 6.17
N ALA A 101 5.90 16.53 5.03
CA ALA A 101 6.83 16.23 3.96
C ALA A 101 7.75 17.40 3.58
N GLY A 102 8.01 18.34 4.50
CA GLY A 102 8.88 19.49 4.25
C GLY A 102 10.32 19.14 3.84
N HIS A 103 10.70 17.89 4.00
CA HIS A 103 12.00 17.34 3.56
C HIS A 103 12.00 16.83 2.10
N ALA A 104 10.82 16.64 1.48
CA ALA A 104 10.69 16.01 0.18
C ALA A 104 11.03 16.92 -1.01
N PRO A 105 10.75 18.25 -1.00
CA PRO A 105 11.05 19.14 -2.12
C PRO A 105 12.52 19.19 -2.44
N ASP A 106 12.83 19.24 -3.74
CA ASP A 106 14.16 19.51 -4.24
C ASP A 106 14.43 21.01 -4.24
N THR A 107 15.24 21.49 -3.29
CA THR A 107 15.59 22.89 -3.13
C THR A 107 16.48 23.46 -4.25
N HIS A 108 17.01 22.59 -5.12
CA HIS A 108 17.85 22.98 -6.26
C HIS A 108 17.07 23.05 -7.58
N SER A 109 15.82 22.59 -7.61
CA SER A 109 14.99 22.63 -8.79
C SER A 109 14.38 24.02 -9.00
N ALA A 110 14.27 24.43 -10.26
CA ALA A 110 13.50 25.63 -10.64
C ALA A 110 11.98 25.41 -10.51
N ASP A 111 11.50 24.16 -10.53
CA ASP A 111 10.12 23.81 -10.24
C ASP A 111 9.97 23.58 -8.72
N PRO A 112 9.22 24.45 -8.01
CA PRO A 112 9.08 24.34 -6.56
C PRO A 112 8.30 23.09 -6.11
N MET A 113 7.59 22.42 -7.04
CA MET A 113 6.88 21.19 -6.79
C MET A 113 7.71 19.92 -7.06
N MET A 114 8.94 20.09 -7.55
CA MET A 114 9.84 18.96 -7.75
C MET A 114 10.19 18.33 -6.41
N HIS A 115 9.96 17.03 -6.29
CA HIS A 115 10.18 16.30 -5.05
C HIS A 115 10.46 14.82 -5.29
N LYS A 116 10.96 14.15 -4.27
CA LYS A 116 11.15 12.69 -4.26
C LYS A 116 10.81 12.10 -2.90
N THR A 117 10.43 10.83 -2.91
CA THR A 117 10.09 10.04 -1.73
C THR A 117 10.83 8.71 -1.74
N ALA A 118 11.00 8.10 -0.57
CA ALA A 118 11.54 6.74 -0.46
C ALA A 118 10.43 5.70 -0.71
N THR A 119 9.84 5.75 -1.92
CA THR A 119 8.73 4.88 -2.32
C THR A 119 8.89 4.35 -3.74
N VAL A 120 8.14 3.29 -4.04
CA VAL A 120 7.73 2.94 -5.40
C VAL A 120 6.24 3.22 -5.47
N ASP A 121 5.84 4.08 -6.41
CA ASP A 121 4.45 4.47 -6.54
C ASP A 121 3.88 3.94 -7.85
N TYR A 122 2.69 3.35 -7.76
CA TYR A 122 1.89 2.98 -8.93
C TYR A 122 0.85 4.08 -9.10
N ILE A 123 0.97 4.84 -10.17
CA ILE A 123 0.09 5.97 -10.51
C ILE A 123 -0.81 5.54 -11.65
N ILE A 124 -2.11 5.65 -11.46
CA ILE A 124 -3.13 5.29 -12.45
C ILE A 124 -3.96 6.54 -12.74
N VAL A 125 -4.00 7.00 -13.97
CA VAL A 125 -4.84 8.14 -14.35
C VAL A 125 -6.29 7.66 -14.49
N LEU A 126 -7.20 8.26 -13.72
CA LEU A 126 -8.63 7.94 -13.72
C LEU A 126 -9.43 8.90 -14.59
N LYS A 127 -9.06 10.20 -14.59
CA LYS A 127 -9.74 11.24 -15.34
C LYS A 127 -8.77 12.38 -15.64
N GLY A 128 -9.00 13.08 -16.74
CA GLY A 128 -8.17 14.22 -17.17
C GLY A 128 -6.79 13.78 -17.70
N GLU A 129 -5.92 14.72 -17.91
CA GLU A 129 -4.57 14.51 -18.42
C GLU A 129 -3.55 15.20 -17.51
N ILE A 130 -2.36 14.61 -17.34
CA ILE A 130 -1.31 15.14 -16.49
C ILE A 130 0.06 14.86 -17.06
N TYR A 131 0.96 15.83 -17.01
CA TYR A 131 2.37 15.63 -17.31
C TYR A 131 3.11 15.16 -16.06
N ALA A 132 3.82 14.07 -16.17
CA ALA A 132 4.84 13.65 -15.22
C ALA A 132 6.18 14.24 -15.66
N ILE A 133 6.74 15.13 -14.85
CA ILE A 133 7.98 15.87 -15.15
C ILE A 133 9.10 15.26 -14.32
N MET A 134 10.21 14.90 -14.95
CA MET A 134 11.42 14.37 -14.32
C MET A 134 12.55 15.41 -14.42
N ASP A 135 13.69 15.15 -13.79
CA ASP A 135 14.91 15.97 -13.95
C ASP A 135 15.28 16.12 -15.44
N ARG A 136 15.00 15.11 -16.24
CA ARG A 136 15.22 15.12 -17.70
C ARG A 136 14.01 14.59 -18.41
N GLY A 137 13.32 15.49 -19.09
CA GLY A 137 12.15 15.15 -19.89
C GLY A 137 10.86 15.04 -19.10
N GLU A 138 9.79 14.88 -19.83
CA GLU A 138 8.45 14.75 -19.30
C GLU A 138 7.62 13.80 -20.16
N THR A 139 6.52 13.30 -19.64
CA THR A 139 5.58 12.47 -20.42
C THR A 139 4.16 12.86 -20.06
N LEU A 140 3.28 12.88 -21.09
CA LEU A 140 1.85 13.06 -20.90
C LEU A 140 1.20 11.73 -20.58
N LEU A 141 0.40 11.71 -19.53
CA LEU A 141 -0.42 10.59 -19.10
C LEU A 141 -1.91 10.91 -19.28
N LYS A 142 -2.67 9.92 -19.73
CA LYS A 142 -4.10 9.99 -20.03
C LYS A 142 -4.87 8.92 -19.26
N PRO A 143 -6.21 9.00 -19.17
CA PRO A 143 -7.01 7.99 -18.48
C PRO A 143 -6.71 6.57 -18.96
N GLY A 144 -6.39 5.69 -18.00
CA GLY A 144 -5.97 4.32 -18.23
C GLY A 144 -4.46 4.11 -18.30
N ASP A 145 -3.66 5.17 -18.44
CA ASP A 145 -2.20 5.04 -18.39
C ASP A 145 -1.74 4.76 -16.95
N ILE A 146 -0.66 3.99 -16.84
CA ILE A 146 -0.02 3.62 -15.58
C ILE A 146 1.44 4.04 -15.61
N LEU A 147 1.84 4.85 -14.61
CA LEU A 147 3.23 5.18 -14.37
C LEU A 147 3.74 4.42 -13.14
N VAL A 148 4.92 3.81 -13.26
CA VAL A 148 5.67 3.28 -12.12
C VAL A 148 6.75 4.27 -11.73
N GLN A 149 6.52 5.03 -10.68
CA GLN A 149 7.42 6.03 -10.09
C GLN A 149 8.35 5.35 -9.09
N ARG A 150 9.65 5.35 -9.34
CA ARG A 150 10.64 4.58 -8.56
C ARG A 150 11.52 5.47 -7.67
N GLY A 151 10.92 6.29 -6.80
CA GLY A 151 11.66 7.20 -5.93
C GLY A 151 12.51 8.23 -6.71
N THR A 152 12.11 8.52 -7.95
CA THR A 152 12.76 9.51 -8.82
C THR A 152 12.27 10.90 -8.45
N ASN A 153 13.12 11.90 -8.64
CA ASN A 153 12.73 13.30 -8.53
C ASN A 153 11.68 13.61 -9.60
N HIS A 154 10.55 14.22 -9.21
CA HIS A 154 9.43 14.44 -10.12
C HIS A 154 8.52 15.58 -9.67
N SER A 155 7.78 16.07 -10.62
CA SER A 155 6.71 17.07 -10.45
C SER A 155 5.53 16.72 -11.36
N TRP A 156 4.39 17.35 -11.11
CA TRP A 156 3.16 17.14 -11.84
C TRP A 156 2.64 18.46 -12.44
N SER A 157 2.07 18.39 -13.64
CA SER A 157 1.55 19.58 -14.33
C SER A 157 0.28 19.25 -15.12
N VAL A 158 -0.80 19.96 -14.81
CA VAL A 158 -2.07 19.87 -15.56
C VAL A 158 -2.19 21.13 -16.42
N ARG A 159 -1.83 21.00 -17.70
CA ARG A 159 -1.78 22.14 -18.66
C ARG A 159 -3.12 22.42 -19.34
N GLY A 160 -4.08 21.49 -19.18
CA GLY A 160 -5.43 21.64 -19.67
C GLY A 160 -6.29 22.53 -18.77
N THR A 161 -7.60 22.57 -19.07
CA THR A 161 -8.60 23.34 -18.32
C THR A 161 -9.35 22.51 -17.28
N GLU A 162 -9.28 21.18 -17.39
CA GLU A 162 -9.95 20.23 -16.49
C GLU A 162 -8.97 19.64 -15.48
N PRO A 163 -9.42 19.39 -14.25
CA PRO A 163 -8.57 18.72 -13.25
C PRO A 163 -8.24 17.29 -13.65
N CYS A 164 -7.06 16.84 -13.24
CA CYS A 164 -6.66 15.43 -13.37
C CYS A 164 -6.85 14.70 -12.05
N ILE A 165 -7.43 13.49 -12.13
CA ILE A 165 -7.64 12.60 -11.00
C ILE A 165 -6.78 11.35 -11.20
N ILE A 166 -5.94 11.06 -10.22
CA ILE A 166 -5.14 9.84 -10.21
C ILE A 166 -5.44 8.98 -8.99
N ALA A 167 -5.30 7.66 -9.14
CA ALA A 167 -5.11 6.76 -8.01
C ALA A 167 -3.61 6.51 -7.85
N ALA A 168 -3.12 6.65 -6.62
CA ALA A 168 -1.72 6.44 -6.27
C ALA A 168 -1.60 5.36 -5.18
N ILE A 169 -0.79 4.34 -5.45
CA ILE A 169 -0.41 3.32 -4.47
C ILE A 169 1.06 3.55 -4.14
N LEU A 170 1.34 4.12 -2.96
CA LEU A 170 2.69 4.39 -2.49
C LEU A 170 3.17 3.20 -1.66
N VAL A 171 4.28 2.61 -2.04
CA VAL A 171 4.89 1.46 -1.37
C VAL A 171 6.23 1.89 -0.80
N SER A 172 6.42 1.78 0.52
CA SER A 172 7.69 2.10 1.17
C SER A 172 8.86 1.35 0.52
N ALA A 173 9.90 2.06 0.14
CA ALA A 173 11.07 1.52 -0.52
C ALA A 173 12.37 2.00 0.15
N ALA A 174 13.46 1.30 -0.11
CA ALA A 174 14.78 1.76 0.30
C ALA A 174 15.20 2.96 -0.58
N PRO A 175 15.77 4.02 -0.01
CA PRO A 175 16.31 5.13 -0.78
C PRO A 175 17.36 4.66 -1.80
N LEU A 176 17.48 5.39 -2.90
CA LEU A 176 18.54 5.14 -3.87
C LEU A 176 19.92 5.23 -3.18
N GLY A 177 20.78 4.24 -3.42
CA GLY A 177 22.11 4.16 -2.79
C GLY A 177 22.13 3.58 -1.37
N ALA A 178 20.99 3.23 -0.79
CA ALA A 178 20.99 2.51 0.49
C ALA A 178 21.68 1.15 0.35
N LYS A 179 22.68 0.89 1.19
CA LYS A 179 23.31 -0.45 1.25
C LYS A 179 22.25 -1.47 1.65
N ARG A 180 22.11 -2.55 0.87
CA ARG A 180 21.23 -3.66 1.26
C ARG A 180 21.68 -4.16 2.63
N PRO A 181 20.78 -4.31 3.60
CA PRO A 181 21.12 -4.98 4.84
C PRO A 181 21.64 -6.37 4.47
N ALA A 182 22.77 -6.78 5.07
CA ALA A 182 23.29 -8.12 4.90
C ALA A 182 22.16 -9.11 5.19
N ARG A 183 21.86 -10.01 4.25
CA ARG A 183 20.90 -11.09 4.51
C ARG A 183 21.45 -11.88 5.70
N THR A 184 20.87 -11.70 6.87
CA THR A 184 21.10 -12.63 7.97
C THR A 184 20.72 -13.99 7.44
N ALA A 185 21.72 -14.87 7.31
CA ALA A 185 21.49 -16.24 6.88
C ALA A 185 20.47 -16.83 7.86
N ALA A 186 19.31 -17.18 7.34
CA ALA A 186 18.29 -17.88 8.13
C ALA A 186 18.98 -19.10 8.75
N LYS A 187 19.07 -19.15 10.08
CA LYS A 187 19.57 -20.31 10.80
C LYS A 187 18.77 -21.51 10.28
N ARG A 188 19.45 -22.43 9.59
CA ARG A 188 18.85 -23.71 9.19
C ARG A 188 18.24 -24.31 10.45
N PRO A 189 16.97 -24.71 10.44
CA PRO A 189 16.39 -25.38 11.59
C PRO A 189 17.25 -26.61 11.90
N ALA A 190 17.66 -26.77 13.16
CA ALA A 190 18.41 -27.91 13.63
C ALA A 190 17.66 -29.19 13.23
N LYS A 191 18.35 -30.12 12.58
CA LYS A 191 17.79 -31.44 12.26
C LYS A 191 17.29 -32.08 13.55
N ARG A 192 15.98 -32.32 13.64
CA ARG A 192 15.41 -33.14 14.73
C ARG A 192 16.11 -34.47 14.76
N PRO A 193 16.58 -34.94 15.94
CA PRO A 193 17.16 -36.27 16.04
C PRO A 193 16.14 -37.34 15.62
N ALA A 194 16.57 -38.29 14.84
CA ALA A 194 15.73 -39.41 14.39
C ALA A 194 15.20 -40.16 15.61
N ARG A 195 13.88 -40.23 15.76
CA ARG A 195 13.25 -41.11 16.76
C ARG A 195 13.64 -42.56 16.44
N GLN A 196 14.46 -43.16 17.32
CA GLN A 196 14.68 -44.60 17.31
C GLN A 196 13.34 -45.32 17.49
N ARG A 197 12.92 -46.03 16.47
CA ARG A 197 11.78 -46.96 16.57
C ARG A 197 12.17 -48.07 17.52
N ALA A 198 11.56 -48.13 18.70
CA ALA A 198 11.61 -49.27 19.57
C ALA A 198 11.02 -50.48 18.83
N ARG A 199 11.84 -51.52 18.66
CA ARG A 199 11.38 -52.82 18.17
C ARG A 199 10.48 -53.44 19.25
N ALA A 200 9.19 -53.57 18.97
CA ALA A 200 8.30 -54.40 19.78
C ALA A 200 8.64 -55.86 19.54
N SER A 201 9.10 -56.54 20.57
CA SER A 201 9.27 -57.98 20.61
C SER A 201 7.91 -58.65 20.64
N VAL A 202 7.61 -59.42 19.60
CA VAL A 202 6.41 -60.27 19.52
C VAL A 202 6.76 -61.59 20.23
N SER A 203 6.15 -61.84 21.39
CA SER A 203 6.14 -63.20 22.01
C SER A 203 5.05 -64.06 21.36
N PRO A 204 5.33 -65.32 21.02
CA PRO A 204 4.34 -66.24 20.51
C PRO A 204 3.53 -66.85 21.66
N ARG A 205 2.22 -66.69 21.66
CA ARG A 205 1.33 -67.38 22.59
C ARG A 205 0.60 -68.49 21.86
N ALA A 206 0.74 -69.68 22.49
CA ALA A 206 0.33 -71.02 22.07
C ALA A 206 -1.17 -71.12 21.69
N ALA A 207 -1.36 -72.09 20.77
CA ALA A 207 -2.64 -72.65 20.37
C ALA A 207 -3.35 -73.41 21.52
N ALA A 208 -4.62 -73.18 21.72
CA ALA A 208 -5.53 -74.07 22.40
C ALA A 208 -6.81 -74.23 21.59
N ARG A 209 -6.93 -75.44 21.06
CA ARG A 209 -8.14 -76.04 20.48
C ARG A 209 -9.23 -76.13 21.54
N LYS A 210 -10.50 -75.77 21.20
CA LYS A 210 -11.67 -76.55 21.68
C LYS A 210 -12.78 -76.60 20.64
N ARG A 211 -13.18 -77.82 20.42
CA ARG A 211 -14.29 -78.33 19.60
C ARG A 211 -15.64 -78.17 20.29
N GLY A 212 -16.67 -78.21 19.52
CA GLY A 212 -18.00 -78.63 19.87
C GLY A 212 -19.00 -77.49 19.85
N LYS A 213 -20.23 -77.57 19.41
CA LYS A 213 -21.10 -78.52 18.83
C LYS A 213 -22.35 -77.77 18.36
N THR A 214 -22.83 -78.05 17.18
CA THR A 214 -24.21 -78.30 16.76
C THR A 214 -25.40 -77.72 17.52
N GLY A 215 -26.37 -77.15 16.82
CA GLY A 215 -27.77 -77.02 17.22
C GLY A 215 -28.56 -76.01 16.39
N LYS A 216 -29.23 -76.53 15.39
CA LYS A 216 -30.52 -76.31 14.81
C LYS A 216 -31.49 -75.36 15.63
N ARG A 217 -32.05 -74.36 15.06
CA ARG A 217 -33.36 -74.24 14.42
C ARG A 217 -33.49 -72.89 13.75
#